data_3b447d9fea7ded0d3a0d2f472d27c5c1
#
_entry.id   3b447d9fea7ded0d3a0d2f472d27c5c1
#
_cell.length_a   1.000
_cell.length_b   1.000
_cell.length_c   1.000
_cell.angle_alpha   90.00
_cell.angle_beta   90.00
_cell.angle_gamma   90.00
#
_symmetry.space_group_name_H-M   'P 1'
#
loop_
_entity.id
_entity.type
_entity.pdbx_description
1 polymer ?
#
loop_
_entity_poly.entity_id
_entity_poly.type
_entity_poly.pdbx_seq_one_letter_code
_entity_poly.pdbx_strand_id
1 'polypeptide(L)'
;HLPDTEGVPSSNLGRCTHTQDGRPNGSAVLCVLARGPADDDSPLAQISQYFVRMPTTNAGGTSVPDYAAGFADQPTEIEIDSLETAGTIPAWLEGDLLRNGPAMWRVGGHRLNHWFDGMAMLHRFGIRAGKVSYTNRFLRSKDYQAAQNGAIEFSEFATDPCRSLFKRMTANFSPVYSSNANVNITKVADEFVAMTETPIQVAFDPETLDTLGVVAYEDSLTPGITTAHPHYDTSTHESFNYMLKLGRKSTYTVFGVPQDSKRRRTIGTADTARPSYMHSFAMTENYIVLMEFPFVVNPVSMLLSGRPFIENYRWKPELGTTFTIVNRADGSTKRLHTDDPWFAFHHVNAFEESGQIILDVSVYADAEIVSDLFLNSLLGPAPESSDYRPPKLPPFSLRRFTLDLQASTVSSRQLCDQPIELPRIHYGKHNARPYQFAYGISVDPADPAAFLDRLTKIDVRSGESWVWHEPHTYPGEPVFVPRPGAEAEDDGVILSVVLDATAGTSFLLVLDASNLSEVARATVPQAVPFGFHGQFIRSA
;
A
#
# COMPACT_ATOMS: atom_id res chain seq x y z
N HIS A 1 -45.01 10.04 41.75
CA HIS A 1 -46.10 10.28 40.78
C HIS A 1 -45.48 10.36 39.40
N LEU A 2 -45.59 9.26 38.69
CA LEU A 2 -45.58 9.19 37.25
C LEU A 2 -46.92 9.83 36.72
N PRO A 3 -47.00 10.27 35.52
CA PRO A 3 -47.48 9.39 34.45
C PRO A 3 -46.73 9.42 33.15
N ASP A 4 -46.89 8.25 32.46
CA ASP A 4 -46.63 7.93 31.07
C ASP A 4 -47.05 9.00 30.06
N THR A 5 -46.35 9.07 28.91
CA THR A 5 -46.92 8.80 27.60
C THR A 5 -45.89 9.07 26.47
N GLU A 6 -45.77 8.07 25.63
CA GLU A 6 -45.82 8.12 24.17
C GLU A 6 -44.76 8.80 23.31
N GLY A 7 -44.16 7.97 22.46
CA GLY A 7 -44.09 8.24 21.04
C GLY A 7 -42.89 9.02 20.54
N VAL A 8 -41.77 8.36 20.27
CA VAL A 8 -40.73 8.89 19.39
C VAL A 8 -40.94 8.33 17.99
N PRO A 9 -41.15 9.16 16.96
CA PRO A 9 -41.07 8.68 15.58
C PRO A 9 -39.61 8.56 15.17
N SER A 10 -39.28 7.37 14.68
CA SER A 10 -38.13 7.14 13.82
C SER A 10 -38.24 8.02 12.58
N SER A 11 -37.19 8.72 12.24
CA SER A 11 -36.80 8.99 10.85
C SER A 11 -35.81 10.13 10.75
N ASN A 12 -34.73 9.88 10.14
CA ASN A 12 -34.23 10.54 8.95
C ASN A 12 -32.77 10.15 8.73
N LEU A 13 -32.63 9.01 8.08
CA LEU A 13 -31.44 8.73 7.27
C LEU A 13 -31.43 9.76 6.12
N GLY A 14 -30.57 10.76 6.23
CA GLY A 14 -30.29 11.69 5.15
C GLY A 14 -29.66 10.94 3.98
N ARG A 15 -30.40 10.78 2.90
CA ARG A 15 -29.87 10.33 1.61
C ARG A 15 -28.88 11.36 1.08
N CYS A 16 -27.63 10.97 0.88
CA CYS A 16 -26.72 11.71 0.02
C CYS A 16 -27.13 11.46 -1.44
N THR A 17 -27.87 12.39 -2.03
CA THR A 17 -28.16 12.35 -3.47
C THR A 17 -27.19 13.27 -4.19
N HIS A 18 -26.35 12.69 -5.05
CA HIS A 18 -25.77 13.44 -6.17
C HIS A 18 -26.86 13.65 -7.20
N THR A 19 -27.19 14.89 -7.47
CA THR A 19 -28.09 15.28 -8.55
C THR A 19 -27.38 15.12 -9.89
N GLN A 20 -27.82 14.18 -10.70
CA GLN A 20 -27.77 14.28 -12.16
C GLN A 20 -29.18 14.16 -12.71
N ASP A 21 -29.46 15.05 -13.68
CA ASP A 21 -30.74 15.27 -14.29
C ASP A 21 -31.33 14.06 -15.04
N GLY A 22 -32.56 13.78 -14.76
CA GLY A 22 -33.73 13.64 -15.60
C GLY A 22 -33.86 12.59 -16.67
N ARG A 23 -34.65 11.57 -16.45
CA ARG A 23 -35.96 11.14 -16.96
C ARG A 23 -36.17 9.61 -16.86
N PRO A 24 -37.40 9.14 -16.62
CA PRO A 24 -37.69 7.74 -16.37
C PRO A 24 -38.18 7.03 -17.64
N ASN A 25 -37.79 5.79 -17.85
CA ASN A 25 -38.59 4.80 -18.59
C ASN A 25 -38.44 3.44 -17.92
N GLY A 26 -39.57 2.97 -17.44
CA GLY A 26 -39.67 1.68 -16.78
C GLY A 26 -39.78 0.52 -17.76
N SER A 27 -39.27 -0.60 -17.32
CA SER A 27 -39.80 -1.93 -17.71
C SER A 27 -39.47 -2.91 -16.57
N ALA A 28 -40.52 -3.36 -15.91
CA ALA A 28 -40.49 -4.41 -14.91
C ALA A 28 -40.30 -5.76 -15.59
N VAL A 29 -39.32 -6.54 -15.19
CA VAL A 29 -39.22 -7.96 -15.55
C VAL A 29 -39.60 -8.80 -14.34
N LEU A 30 -40.69 -9.56 -14.54
CA LEU A 30 -41.25 -10.49 -13.58
C LEU A 30 -40.43 -11.78 -13.54
N CYS A 31 -39.78 -12.08 -12.40
CA CYS A 31 -39.17 -13.40 -12.18
C CYS A 31 -40.18 -14.37 -11.60
N VAL A 32 -40.51 -15.40 -12.34
CA VAL A 32 -41.32 -16.54 -11.89
C VAL A 32 -40.39 -17.58 -11.27
N LEU A 33 -40.59 -17.88 -9.98
CA LEU A 33 -39.93 -18.97 -9.27
C LEU A 33 -40.64 -20.30 -9.60
N ALA A 34 -39.95 -21.24 -10.25
CA ALA A 34 -40.36 -22.62 -10.37
C ALA A 34 -39.71 -23.46 -9.26
N ARG A 35 -40.53 -24.11 -8.44
CA ARG A 35 -40.12 -25.14 -7.48
C ARG A 35 -40.16 -26.51 -8.14
N GLY A 36 -39.14 -27.34 -7.94
CA GLY A 36 -39.15 -28.78 -8.19
C GLY A 36 -38.32 -29.52 -7.14
N PRO A 37 -38.52 -30.81 -6.91
CA PRO A 37 -38.44 -31.39 -5.57
C PRO A 37 -37.04 -31.90 -5.16
N ALA A 38 -36.91 -32.07 -3.83
CA ALA A 38 -35.76 -32.53 -3.10
C ALA A 38 -35.42 -34.02 -3.36
N ASP A 39 -34.15 -34.33 -3.23
CA ASP A 39 -33.51 -35.36 -2.40
C ASP A 39 -32.12 -35.69 -2.97
N ASP A 40 -31.07 -35.34 -2.29
CA ASP A 40 -29.92 -36.22 -2.01
C ASP A 40 -28.96 -35.57 -1.02
N ASP A 41 -28.81 -36.21 0.14
CA ASP A 41 -27.88 -35.85 1.21
C ASP A 41 -26.48 -36.40 0.93
N SER A 42 -25.54 -35.54 0.48
CA SER A 42 -24.12 -35.86 0.54
C SER A 42 -23.28 -34.57 0.76
N PRO A 43 -22.33 -34.56 1.72
CA PRO A 43 -21.57 -33.35 2.09
C PRO A 43 -20.60 -32.82 1.03
N LEU A 44 -20.40 -33.50 -0.07
CA LEU A 44 -19.48 -33.13 -1.15
C LEU A 44 -20.15 -32.38 -2.32
N ALA A 45 -21.48 -32.27 -2.33
CA ALA A 45 -22.23 -31.62 -3.42
C ALA A 45 -22.43 -30.09 -3.20
N GLN A 46 -22.08 -29.52 -2.05
CA GLN A 46 -22.33 -28.11 -1.73
C GLN A 46 -21.20 -27.14 -2.13
N ILE A 47 -20.03 -27.62 -2.56
CA ILE A 47 -18.92 -26.75 -2.97
C ILE A 47 -19.02 -26.32 -4.45
N SER A 48 -19.89 -26.92 -5.23
CA SER A 48 -19.95 -26.71 -6.71
C SER A 48 -20.88 -25.58 -7.19
N GLN A 49 -21.57 -24.84 -6.32
CA GLN A 49 -22.60 -23.88 -6.77
C GLN A 49 -22.24 -22.39 -6.66
N TYR A 50 -21.01 -22.04 -6.27
CA TYR A 50 -20.58 -20.63 -6.22
C TYR A 50 -19.51 -20.25 -7.24
N PHE A 51 -19.27 -21.07 -8.26
CA PHE A 51 -18.55 -20.58 -9.44
C PHE A 51 -19.52 -19.70 -10.25
N VAL A 52 -19.58 -18.41 -9.93
CA VAL A 52 -20.07 -17.41 -10.87
C VAL A 52 -19.04 -17.37 -12.00
N ARG A 53 -19.32 -18.14 -13.06
CA ARG A 53 -18.67 -18.02 -14.34
C ARG A 53 -18.83 -16.57 -14.80
N MET A 54 -17.78 -15.77 -14.68
CA MET A 54 -17.75 -14.49 -15.38
C MET A 54 -17.89 -14.79 -16.87
N PRO A 55 -18.82 -14.13 -17.60
CA PRO A 55 -19.00 -14.39 -19.01
C PRO A 55 -17.74 -13.95 -19.76
N THR A 56 -17.02 -14.89 -20.34
CA THR A 56 -16.05 -14.62 -21.38
C THR A 56 -16.82 -14.17 -22.63
N THR A 57 -16.53 -12.96 -23.11
CA THR A 57 -16.89 -12.39 -24.42
C THR A 57 -18.36 -12.29 -24.79
N ASN A 58 -18.96 -11.13 -24.51
CA ASN A 58 -20.02 -10.63 -25.38
C ASN A 58 -19.39 -9.79 -26.50
N ALA A 59 -19.64 -10.16 -27.72
CA ALA A 59 -19.34 -9.35 -28.89
C ALA A 59 -20.13 -8.03 -28.83
N GLY A 60 -19.43 -6.92 -28.55
CA GLY A 60 -20.01 -5.57 -28.51
C GLY A 60 -20.23 -5.07 -27.08
N GLY A 61 -19.17 -4.72 -26.36
CA GLY A 61 -19.28 -4.08 -25.05
C GLY A 61 -17.94 -4.00 -24.36
N THR A 62 -17.81 -3.13 -23.47
CA THR A 62 -16.75 -2.79 -22.52
C THR A 62 -15.91 -3.99 -22.10
N SER A 63 -14.65 -4.00 -22.45
CA SER A 63 -13.69 -4.92 -21.86
C SER A 63 -13.29 -4.39 -20.48
N VAL A 64 -13.77 -5.03 -19.42
CA VAL A 64 -13.18 -4.87 -18.08
C VAL A 64 -11.69 -5.19 -18.21
N PRO A 65 -10.79 -4.35 -17.68
CA PRO A 65 -9.36 -4.65 -17.71
C PRO A 65 -9.08 -6.03 -17.13
N ASP A 66 -8.19 -6.81 -17.73
CA ASP A 66 -7.88 -8.16 -17.25
C ASP A 66 -7.26 -8.15 -15.86
N TYR A 67 -6.54 -7.11 -15.45
CA TYR A 67 -6.06 -6.93 -14.08
C TYR A 67 -7.18 -6.65 -13.05
N ALA A 68 -8.43 -6.45 -13.46
CA ALA A 68 -9.51 -6.07 -12.56
C ALA A 68 -9.79 -7.10 -11.45
N ALA A 69 -9.43 -8.37 -11.66
CA ALA A 69 -9.53 -9.40 -10.64
C ALA A 69 -8.69 -9.09 -9.39
N GLY A 70 -7.59 -8.34 -9.54
CA GLY A 70 -6.76 -7.87 -8.44
C GLY A 70 -7.37 -6.77 -7.57
N PHE A 71 -8.49 -6.19 -8.00
CA PHE A 71 -9.31 -5.22 -7.26
C PHE A 71 -10.68 -5.77 -6.87
N ALA A 72 -10.89 -7.07 -7.03
CA ALA A 72 -12.13 -7.72 -6.59
C ALA A 72 -12.09 -7.96 -5.08
N ASP A 73 -13.26 -7.84 -4.44
CA ASP A 73 -13.39 -8.20 -3.03
C ASP A 73 -13.02 -9.68 -2.84
N GLN A 74 -12.17 -9.97 -1.85
CA GLN A 74 -11.83 -11.32 -1.47
C GLN A 74 -12.73 -11.77 -0.31
N PRO A 75 -13.80 -12.54 -0.59
CA PRO A 75 -14.77 -12.87 0.45
C PRO A 75 -14.31 -14.04 1.34
N THR A 76 -13.28 -14.77 0.92
CA THR A 76 -12.94 -16.06 1.51
C THR A 76 -11.57 -16.02 2.19
N GLU A 77 -11.55 -16.37 3.47
CA GLU A 77 -10.35 -16.73 4.20
C GLU A 77 -10.10 -18.24 4.03
N ILE A 78 -8.90 -18.59 3.57
CA ILE A 78 -8.51 -19.99 3.33
C ILE A 78 -7.21 -20.31 4.03
N GLU A 79 -7.00 -21.59 4.28
CA GLU A 79 -5.77 -22.15 4.81
C GLU A 79 -5.46 -23.44 4.04
N ILE A 80 -4.27 -23.50 3.46
CA ILE A 80 -3.83 -24.61 2.59
C ILE A 80 -2.44 -25.03 3.04
N ASP A 81 -2.31 -26.27 3.47
CA ASP A 81 -1.04 -26.82 3.98
C ASP A 81 0.03 -26.99 2.89
N SER A 82 -0.38 -27.21 1.64
CA SER A 82 0.54 -27.41 0.53
C SER A 82 -0.09 -27.00 -0.79
N LEU A 83 0.43 -25.92 -1.39
CA LEU A 83 0.07 -25.48 -2.72
C LEU A 83 0.67 -26.40 -3.79
N GLU A 84 -0.01 -26.50 -4.93
CA GLU A 84 0.56 -27.10 -6.14
C GLU A 84 1.76 -26.25 -6.59
N THR A 85 2.92 -26.89 -6.75
CA THR A 85 4.18 -26.20 -7.05
C THR A 85 4.78 -26.77 -8.32
N ALA A 86 5.07 -25.90 -9.29
CA ALA A 86 5.89 -26.17 -10.46
C ALA A 86 7.32 -25.67 -10.21
N GLY A 87 8.32 -26.39 -10.72
CA GLY A 87 9.73 -26.09 -10.45
C GLY A 87 10.20 -26.69 -9.12
N THR A 88 11.28 -26.16 -8.55
CA THR A 88 11.88 -26.69 -7.31
C THR A 88 12.21 -25.53 -6.37
N ILE A 89 11.53 -25.46 -5.25
CA ILE A 89 11.86 -24.51 -4.19
C ILE A 89 13.24 -24.83 -3.63
N PRO A 90 14.17 -23.84 -3.56
CA PRO A 90 15.51 -24.08 -3.01
C PRO A 90 15.45 -24.57 -1.56
N ALA A 91 16.20 -25.61 -1.23
CA ALA A 91 16.18 -26.21 0.10
C ALA A 91 16.58 -25.26 1.24
N TRP A 92 17.35 -24.23 0.93
CA TRP A 92 17.76 -23.20 1.90
C TRP A 92 16.67 -22.13 2.14
N LEU A 93 15.65 -22.07 1.27
CA LEU A 93 14.57 -21.09 1.38
C LEU A 93 13.53 -21.61 2.37
N GLU A 94 13.71 -21.25 3.63
CA GLU A 94 12.78 -21.58 4.72
C GLU A 94 12.39 -20.34 5.49
N GLY A 95 11.09 -20.13 5.67
CA GLY A 95 10.55 -18.94 6.31
C GLY A 95 9.12 -18.66 5.90
N ASP A 96 8.65 -17.49 6.24
CA ASP A 96 7.30 -17.00 5.95
C ASP A 96 7.38 -15.69 5.16
N LEU A 97 6.77 -15.66 3.99
CA LEU A 97 6.49 -14.40 3.31
C LEU A 97 5.14 -13.88 3.83
N LEU A 98 5.20 -12.80 4.60
CA LEU A 98 4.02 -12.08 5.07
C LEU A 98 3.73 -10.92 4.13
N ARG A 99 2.46 -10.76 3.70
CA ARG A 99 2.01 -9.68 2.83
C ARG A 99 0.83 -8.97 3.46
N ASN A 100 0.70 -7.68 3.17
CA ASN A 100 -0.42 -6.85 3.58
C ASN A 100 -0.99 -6.10 2.39
N GLY A 101 -2.29 -5.93 2.36
CA GLY A 101 -2.95 -5.18 1.32
C GLY A 101 -4.45 -5.08 1.52
N PRO A 102 -5.11 -4.24 0.72
CA PRO A 102 -6.57 -4.14 0.72
C PRO A 102 -7.19 -5.35 0.03
N ALA A 103 -8.31 -5.84 0.55
CA ALA A 103 -9.00 -7.00 -0.02
C ALA A 103 -10.53 -6.90 -0.01
N MET A 104 -11.09 -5.79 0.44
CA MET A 104 -12.53 -5.54 0.37
C MET A 104 -12.78 -4.05 0.18
N TRP A 105 -13.42 -3.69 -0.95
CA TRP A 105 -13.73 -2.30 -1.31
C TRP A 105 -15.23 -2.02 -1.34
N ARG A 106 -16.09 -3.02 -1.08
CA ARG A 106 -17.54 -2.84 -1.00
C ARG A 106 -18.02 -2.95 0.43
N VAL A 107 -18.63 -1.88 0.93
CA VAL A 107 -19.15 -1.77 2.29
C VAL A 107 -20.58 -1.28 2.23
N GLY A 108 -21.55 -2.04 2.74
CA GLY A 108 -22.96 -1.65 2.75
C GLY A 108 -23.55 -1.30 1.39
N GLY A 109 -23.07 -1.94 0.30
CA GLY A 109 -23.50 -1.64 -1.07
C GLY A 109 -22.77 -0.46 -1.74
N HIS A 110 -21.90 0.24 -1.04
CA HIS A 110 -21.07 1.32 -1.57
C HIS A 110 -19.67 0.82 -1.91
N ARG A 111 -19.13 1.21 -3.06
CA ARG A 111 -17.72 1.00 -3.41
C ARG A 111 -16.89 2.13 -2.81
N LEU A 112 -15.82 1.80 -2.10
CA LEU A 112 -14.80 2.74 -1.66
C LEU A 112 -14.13 3.37 -2.89
N ASN A 113 -13.50 4.54 -2.71
CA ASN A 113 -13.12 5.37 -3.85
C ASN A 113 -11.74 5.04 -4.42
N HIS A 114 -10.81 4.61 -3.58
CA HIS A 114 -9.40 4.50 -3.95
C HIS A 114 -8.86 3.10 -3.65
N TRP A 115 -7.82 2.69 -4.37
CA TRP A 115 -7.12 1.43 -4.09
C TRP A 115 -6.70 1.33 -2.62
N PHE A 116 -6.21 2.43 -2.02
CA PHE A 116 -5.74 2.48 -0.64
C PHE A 116 -6.84 2.39 0.43
N ASP A 117 -8.11 2.50 0.05
CA ASP A 117 -9.23 2.52 1.00
C ASP A 117 -9.70 1.13 1.43
N GLY A 118 -9.34 0.06 0.69
CA GLY A 118 -9.86 -1.29 0.93
C GLY A 118 -9.46 -1.85 2.29
N MET A 119 -10.33 -2.70 2.87
CA MET A 119 -10.10 -3.31 4.18
C MET A 119 -8.90 -4.26 4.15
N ALA A 120 -8.04 -4.15 5.15
CA ALA A 120 -6.78 -4.86 5.28
C ALA A 120 -6.95 -6.38 5.37
N MET A 121 -6.19 -7.10 4.55
CA MET A 121 -6.03 -8.55 4.63
C MET A 121 -4.54 -8.90 4.70
N LEU A 122 -4.20 -9.77 5.61
CA LEU A 122 -2.88 -10.35 5.74
C LEU A 122 -2.81 -11.68 4.98
N HIS A 123 -1.68 -11.94 4.34
CA HIS A 123 -1.40 -13.18 3.64
C HIS A 123 -0.06 -13.75 4.14
N ARG A 124 0.00 -15.05 4.33
CA ARG A 124 1.19 -15.79 4.71
C ARG A 124 1.45 -16.92 3.72
N PHE A 125 2.65 -16.94 3.14
CA PHE A 125 3.18 -18.06 2.39
C PHE A 125 4.28 -18.69 3.23
N GLY A 126 3.97 -19.83 3.86
CA GLY A 126 4.94 -20.59 4.65
C GLY A 126 5.76 -21.52 3.76
N ILE A 127 7.07 -21.37 3.76
CA ILE A 127 7.98 -22.19 2.94
C ILE A 127 8.78 -23.10 3.86
N ARG A 128 8.57 -24.41 3.77
CA ARG A 128 9.19 -25.42 4.62
C ARG A 128 9.48 -26.69 3.80
N ALA A 129 10.70 -27.21 3.86
CA ALA A 129 11.11 -28.44 3.21
C ALA A 129 10.68 -28.54 1.72
N GLY A 130 10.81 -27.43 0.98
CA GLY A 130 10.46 -27.36 -0.44
C GLY A 130 8.96 -27.29 -0.74
N LYS A 131 8.09 -27.17 0.26
CA LYS A 131 6.64 -26.99 0.12
C LYS A 131 6.24 -25.57 0.48
N VAL A 132 5.14 -25.11 -0.12
CA VAL A 132 4.56 -23.81 0.16
C VAL A 132 3.17 -23.98 0.72
N SER A 133 2.90 -23.47 1.93
CA SER A 133 1.57 -23.34 2.50
C SER A 133 1.04 -21.93 2.26
N TYR A 134 -0.28 -21.74 2.35
CA TYR A 134 -0.89 -20.42 2.21
C TYR A 134 -2.04 -20.22 3.19
N THR A 135 -2.06 -19.04 3.81
CA THR A 135 -3.13 -18.59 4.71
C THR A 135 -3.42 -17.12 4.44
N ASN A 136 -4.68 -16.73 4.43
CA ASN A 136 -5.09 -15.33 4.44
C ASN A 136 -6.13 -15.08 5.53
N ARG A 137 -6.08 -13.86 6.14
CA ARG A 137 -7.03 -13.41 7.16
C ARG A 137 -7.25 -11.91 7.06
N PHE A 138 -8.49 -11.46 7.17
CA PHE A 138 -8.75 -10.04 7.37
C PHE A 138 -8.21 -9.58 8.71
N LEU A 139 -7.58 -8.41 8.72
CA LEU A 139 -7.23 -7.73 9.96
C LEU A 139 -8.52 -7.27 10.65
N ARG A 140 -8.81 -7.81 11.83
CA ARG A 140 -10.06 -7.57 12.58
C ARG A 140 -10.04 -6.20 13.28
N SER A 141 -9.68 -5.16 12.55
CA SER A 141 -9.68 -3.77 13.01
C SER A 141 -11.10 -3.26 13.30
N LYS A 142 -11.21 -2.10 13.94
CA LYS A 142 -12.51 -1.45 14.15
C LYS A 142 -13.18 -1.08 12.84
N ASP A 143 -12.40 -0.66 11.85
CA ASP A 143 -12.86 -0.32 10.50
C ASP A 143 -13.45 -1.56 9.81
N TYR A 144 -12.75 -2.69 9.88
CA TYR A 144 -13.26 -3.96 9.36
C TYR A 144 -14.57 -4.39 10.05
N GLN A 145 -14.64 -4.27 11.38
CA GLN A 145 -15.86 -4.62 12.13
C GLN A 145 -17.05 -3.72 11.75
N ALA A 146 -16.81 -2.42 11.55
CA ALA A 146 -17.82 -1.50 11.05
C ALA A 146 -18.25 -1.86 9.62
N ALA A 147 -17.29 -2.19 8.75
CA ALA A 147 -17.54 -2.59 7.36
C ALA A 147 -18.37 -3.88 7.26
N GLN A 148 -18.14 -4.86 8.14
CA GLN A 148 -18.96 -6.08 8.23
C GLN A 148 -20.43 -5.78 8.58
N ASN A 149 -20.68 -4.69 9.31
CA ASN A 149 -22.03 -4.19 9.61
C ASN A 149 -22.57 -3.23 8.52
N GLY A 150 -21.88 -3.12 7.38
CA GLY A 150 -22.27 -2.25 6.26
C GLY A 150 -22.04 -0.77 6.50
N ALA A 151 -21.22 -0.40 7.50
CA ALA A 151 -20.95 0.99 7.87
C ALA A 151 -19.51 1.42 7.53
N ILE A 152 -19.37 2.64 7.01
CA ILE A 152 -18.10 3.36 6.90
C ILE A 152 -18.09 4.38 8.04
N GLU A 153 -17.34 4.09 9.10
CA GLU A 153 -17.33 4.93 10.31
C GLU A 153 -16.11 5.85 10.39
N PHE A 154 -15.02 5.49 9.72
CA PHE A 154 -13.74 6.19 9.77
C PHE A 154 -13.43 6.80 8.42
N SER A 155 -12.62 7.87 8.44
CA SER A 155 -12.10 8.46 7.22
C SER A 155 -10.91 7.67 6.72
N GLU A 156 -10.99 7.18 5.49
CA GLU A 156 -9.91 6.53 4.77
C GLU A 156 -9.15 7.56 3.90
N PHE A 157 -8.25 7.08 3.07
CA PHE A 157 -7.43 7.94 2.21
C PHE A 157 -8.27 8.84 1.29
N ALA A 158 -9.25 8.26 0.59
CA ALA A 158 -10.13 8.96 -0.35
C ALA A 158 -11.62 8.71 -0.13
N THR A 159 -12.00 7.99 0.93
CA THR A 159 -13.39 7.75 1.29
C THR A 159 -13.67 8.27 2.68
N ASP A 160 -14.71 9.08 2.81
CA ASP A 160 -15.18 9.62 4.08
C ASP A 160 -16.56 9.06 4.44
N PRO A 161 -16.83 8.79 5.74
CA PRO A 161 -18.18 8.53 6.20
C PRO A 161 -19.08 9.73 5.92
N CYS A 162 -20.33 9.46 5.54
CA CYS A 162 -21.34 10.50 5.36
C CYS A 162 -21.72 11.12 6.71
N ARG A 163 -21.00 12.16 7.14
CA ARG A 163 -21.22 12.84 8.43
C ARG A 163 -21.93 14.17 8.24
N SER A 164 -22.85 14.50 9.16
CA SER A 164 -23.42 15.85 9.22
C SER A 164 -22.32 16.90 9.52
N LEU A 165 -22.49 18.14 9.05
CA LEU A 165 -21.55 19.24 9.33
C LEU A 165 -21.21 19.37 10.81
N PHE A 166 -22.19 19.17 11.70
CA PHE A 166 -21.99 19.21 13.15
C PHE A 166 -21.06 18.08 13.64
N LYS A 167 -21.27 16.84 13.16
CA LYS A 167 -20.38 15.70 13.50
C LYS A 167 -18.98 15.91 12.95
N ARG A 168 -18.81 16.55 11.79
CA ARG A 168 -17.51 16.91 11.22
C ARG A 168 -16.79 17.95 12.07
N MET A 169 -17.49 18.98 12.53
CA MET A 169 -16.92 20.00 13.41
C MET A 169 -16.47 19.41 14.76
N THR A 170 -17.26 18.53 15.35
CA THR A 170 -16.89 17.89 16.64
C THR A 170 -15.75 16.89 16.49
N ALA A 171 -15.67 16.14 15.38
CA ALA A 171 -14.56 15.23 15.09
C ALA A 171 -13.21 15.96 14.96
N ASN A 172 -13.20 17.23 14.58
CA ASN A 172 -11.98 18.04 14.49
C ASN A 172 -11.33 18.35 15.85
N PHE A 173 -12.08 18.26 16.95
CA PHE A 173 -11.54 18.45 18.31
C PHE A 173 -10.98 17.17 18.92
N SER A 174 -11.31 16.00 18.35
CA SER A 174 -10.78 14.69 18.74
C SER A 174 -10.68 13.84 17.47
N PRO A 175 -9.60 13.94 16.71
CA PRO A 175 -9.44 13.18 15.47
C PRO A 175 -9.48 11.69 15.79
N VAL A 176 -10.41 10.98 15.16
CA VAL A 176 -10.48 9.53 15.20
C VAL A 176 -9.79 9.02 13.95
N TYR A 177 -8.64 8.41 14.13
CA TYR A 177 -7.86 7.84 13.05
C TYR A 177 -8.39 6.45 12.67
N SER A 178 -8.32 6.12 11.38
CA SER A 178 -8.58 4.78 10.87
C SER A 178 -7.58 3.78 11.46
N SER A 179 -8.06 2.59 11.78
CA SER A 179 -7.28 1.42 12.17
C SER A 179 -7.16 0.39 11.02
N ASN A 180 -7.55 0.78 9.81
CA ASN A 180 -7.43 -0.04 8.59
C ASN A 180 -5.96 -0.09 8.13
N ALA A 181 -5.15 -0.87 8.82
CA ALA A 181 -3.71 -0.91 8.66
C ALA A 181 -3.32 -1.81 7.46
N ASN A 182 -3.64 -1.37 6.23
CA ASN A 182 -3.60 -2.17 5.01
C ASN A 182 -2.34 -1.97 4.13
N VAL A 183 -1.32 -1.23 4.60
CA VAL A 183 -0.19 -0.86 3.73
C VAL A 183 1.04 -1.73 3.97
N ASN A 184 1.54 -1.82 5.18
CA ASN A 184 2.82 -2.46 5.44
C ASN A 184 2.79 -3.32 6.71
N ILE A 185 3.86 -4.09 6.92
CA ILE A 185 4.13 -4.89 8.10
C ILE A 185 5.50 -4.49 8.66
N THR A 186 5.59 -4.32 9.96
CA THR A 186 6.85 -4.09 10.67
C THR A 186 6.83 -4.75 12.05
N LYS A 187 7.84 -4.48 12.88
CA LYS A 187 7.85 -4.85 14.30
C LYS A 187 7.89 -3.61 15.17
N VAL A 188 7.16 -3.64 16.28
CA VAL A 188 7.27 -2.69 17.39
C VAL A 188 7.49 -3.49 18.66
N ALA A 189 8.62 -3.30 19.30
CA ALA A 189 9.17 -4.25 20.26
C ALA A 189 9.21 -5.66 19.62
N ASP A 190 8.69 -6.68 20.26
CA ASP A 190 8.65 -8.03 19.71
C ASP A 190 7.34 -8.36 18.96
N GLU A 191 6.41 -7.39 18.82
CA GLU A 191 5.11 -7.62 18.19
C GLU A 191 5.18 -7.30 16.68
N PHE A 192 4.65 -8.21 15.85
CA PHE A 192 4.38 -7.90 14.45
C PHE A 192 3.17 -6.98 14.36
N VAL A 193 3.29 -5.93 13.57
CA VAL A 193 2.23 -4.93 13.41
C VAL A 193 1.95 -4.66 11.94
N ALA A 194 0.67 -4.59 11.62
CA ALA A 194 0.18 -4.01 10.37
C ALA A 194 0.02 -2.51 10.55
N MET A 195 0.28 -1.74 9.49
CA MET A 195 0.26 -0.29 9.54
C MET A 195 -0.22 0.36 8.24
N THR A 196 -0.69 1.59 8.39
CA THR A 196 -1.02 2.52 7.31
C THR A 196 -0.46 3.91 7.66
N GLU A 197 -0.84 4.96 6.96
CA GLU A 197 -0.37 6.34 7.19
C GLU A 197 -1.03 7.03 8.39
N THR A 198 -1.70 6.28 9.26
CA THR A 198 -2.26 6.76 10.52
C THR A 198 -1.38 6.37 11.71
N PRO A 199 -1.51 7.04 12.86
CA PRO A 199 -0.74 6.68 14.05
C PRO A 199 -1.21 5.38 14.71
N ILE A 200 -2.21 4.69 14.15
CA ILE A 200 -2.78 3.45 14.68
C ILE A 200 -2.10 2.27 14.00
N GLN A 201 -1.39 1.48 14.80
CA GLN A 201 -0.79 0.23 14.37
C GLN A 201 -1.53 -0.93 15.03
N VAL A 202 -1.74 -2.02 14.29
CA VAL A 202 -2.52 -3.17 14.76
C VAL A 202 -1.61 -4.39 14.83
N ALA A 203 -1.41 -4.91 16.04
CA ALA A 203 -0.63 -6.11 16.26
C ALA A 203 -1.38 -7.36 15.78
N PHE A 204 -0.63 -8.32 15.26
CA PHE A 204 -1.14 -9.60 14.80
C PHE A 204 -0.13 -10.73 15.06
N ASP A 205 -0.62 -11.95 15.14
CA ASP A 205 0.19 -13.14 15.24
C ASP A 205 0.72 -13.55 13.84
N PRO A 206 2.04 -13.66 13.62
CA PRO A 206 2.60 -13.94 12.29
C PRO A 206 2.35 -15.38 11.81
N GLU A 207 2.01 -16.31 12.69
CA GLU A 207 1.74 -17.72 12.34
C GLU A 207 0.28 -17.94 11.97
N THR A 208 -0.65 -17.39 12.76
CA THR A 208 -2.09 -17.57 12.57
C THR A 208 -2.74 -16.43 11.82
N LEU A 209 -2.09 -15.27 11.71
CA LEU A 209 -2.59 -13.99 11.22
C LEU A 209 -3.74 -13.41 12.07
N ASP A 210 -3.94 -13.91 13.29
CA ASP A 210 -4.96 -13.41 14.20
C ASP A 210 -4.63 -11.99 14.67
N THR A 211 -5.64 -11.14 14.70
CA THR A 211 -5.51 -9.77 15.19
C THR A 211 -5.40 -9.74 16.71
N LEU A 212 -4.34 -9.17 17.25
CA LEU A 212 -4.08 -9.08 18.68
C LEU A 212 -4.58 -7.77 19.29
N GLY A 213 -4.66 -6.69 18.50
CA GLY A 213 -5.19 -5.41 18.93
C GLY A 213 -4.30 -4.22 18.57
N VAL A 214 -4.70 -3.02 18.99
CA VAL A 214 -3.97 -1.79 18.72
C VAL A 214 -2.75 -1.69 19.64
N VAL A 215 -1.60 -1.36 19.07
CA VAL A 215 -0.37 -1.12 19.83
C VAL A 215 -0.48 0.18 20.61
N ALA A 216 -0.24 0.11 21.90
CA ALA A 216 -0.16 1.28 22.78
C ALA A 216 1.30 1.68 22.98
N TYR A 217 1.67 2.88 22.56
CA TYR A 217 2.95 3.47 22.88
C TYR A 217 2.97 4.02 24.31
N GLU A 218 4.12 3.93 24.98
CA GLU A 218 4.33 4.28 26.40
C GLU A 218 4.93 5.70 26.56
N ASP A 219 4.64 6.58 25.64
CA ASP A 219 5.15 7.96 25.66
C ASP A 219 4.01 8.98 25.54
N SER A 220 4.36 10.26 25.56
CA SER A 220 3.43 11.38 25.46
C SER A 220 3.44 12.09 24.11
N LEU A 221 4.04 11.51 23.07
CA LEU A 221 4.05 12.12 21.74
C LEU A 221 2.62 12.17 21.19
N THR A 222 2.20 13.38 20.82
CA THR A 222 0.86 13.59 20.27
C THR A 222 0.75 12.86 18.93
N PRO A 223 -0.28 12.01 18.74
CA PRO A 223 -0.50 11.35 17.46
C PRO A 223 -0.65 12.33 16.31
N GLY A 224 -0.12 11.96 15.16
CA GLY A 224 -0.18 12.71 13.90
C GLY A 224 -0.21 11.77 12.70
N ILE A 225 -0.38 12.31 11.50
CA ILE A 225 -0.23 11.56 10.25
C ILE A 225 1.21 11.02 10.21
N THR A 226 1.39 9.76 9.88
CA THR A 226 2.71 9.12 9.81
C THR A 226 2.87 8.42 8.46
N THR A 227 4.01 7.77 8.22
CA THR A 227 4.16 6.89 7.06
C THR A 227 4.13 5.41 7.47
N ALA A 228 3.70 4.58 6.53
CA ALA A 228 3.79 3.13 6.66
C ALA A 228 5.17 2.56 6.24
N HIS A 229 6.18 3.41 6.08
CA HIS A 229 7.53 3.04 5.65
C HIS A 229 8.59 3.37 6.70
N PRO A 230 8.54 2.78 7.91
CA PRO A 230 9.61 2.98 8.88
C PRO A 230 10.91 2.37 8.38
N HIS A 231 12.04 3.00 8.69
CA HIS A 231 13.36 2.43 8.48
C HIS A 231 13.86 1.77 9.76
N TYR A 232 14.48 0.60 9.62
CA TYR A 232 15.13 -0.09 10.71
C TYR A 232 16.64 -0.04 10.54
N ASP A 233 17.32 0.47 11.54
CA ASP A 233 18.78 0.50 11.59
C ASP A 233 19.30 -0.71 12.38
N THR A 234 19.91 -1.65 11.68
CA THR A 234 20.46 -2.87 12.27
C THR A 234 21.66 -2.62 13.18
N SER A 235 22.34 -1.47 13.05
CA SER A 235 23.51 -1.12 13.88
C SER A 235 23.12 -0.57 15.25
N THR A 236 22.01 0.16 15.32
CA THR A 236 21.47 0.74 16.57
C THR A 236 20.31 -0.03 17.14
N HIS A 237 19.77 -1.03 16.39
CA HIS A 237 18.56 -1.76 16.73
C HIS A 237 17.36 -0.84 17.00
N GLU A 238 17.16 0.16 16.15
CA GLU A 238 16.12 1.16 16.29
C GLU A 238 15.36 1.36 14.98
N SER A 239 14.04 1.46 15.07
CA SER A 239 13.18 1.87 13.96
C SER A 239 12.99 3.37 13.97
N PHE A 240 13.07 3.99 12.80
CA PHE A 240 12.84 5.43 12.61
C PHE A 240 11.58 5.65 11.79
N ASN A 241 10.85 6.71 12.16
CA ASN A 241 9.71 7.19 11.40
C ASN A 241 9.51 8.68 11.67
N TYR A 242 8.57 9.28 10.96
CA TYR A 242 8.14 10.65 11.25
C TYR A 242 6.62 10.70 11.49
N MET A 243 6.17 11.78 12.12
CA MET A 243 4.77 12.16 12.20
C MET A 243 4.59 13.62 11.83
N LEU A 244 3.49 13.93 11.16
CA LEU A 244 3.05 15.27 10.82
C LEU A 244 1.88 15.67 11.70
N LYS A 245 2.07 16.69 12.51
CA LYS A 245 0.99 17.37 13.22
C LYS A 245 0.50 18.55 12.39
N LEU A 246 -0.73 18.46 11.90
CA LEU A 246 -1.38 19.55 11.19
C LEU A 246 -1.84 20.64 12.16
N GLY A 247 -1.69 21.90 11.78
CA GLY A 247 -2.12 23.04 12.57
C GLY A 247 -1.86 24.36 11.86
N ARG A 248 -2.09 25.47 12.57
CA ARG A 248 -1.73 26.81 12.06
C ARG A 248 -0.24 26.90 11.69
N LYS A 249 0.59 26.24 12.46
CA LYS A 249 1.98 25.94 12.20
C LYS A 249 2.10 24.42 12.28
N SER A 250 2.26 23.77 11.13
CA SER A 250 2.40 22.33 11.05
C SER A 250 3.84 21.92 11.37
N THR A 251 4.03 20.76 11.98
CA THR A 251 5.35 20.32 12.43
C THR A 251 5.54 18.85 12.05
N TYR A 252 6.63 18.56 11.38
CA TYR A 252 7.17 17.22 11.25
C TYR A 252 8.00 16.88 12.50
N THR A 253 7.73 15.74 13.10
CA THR A 253 8.52 15.19 14.20
C THR A 253 9.12 13.87 13.76
N VAL A 254 10.42 13.81 13.63
CA VAL A 254 11.17 12.57 13.43
C VAL A 254 11.37 11.91 14.78
N PHE A 255 11.09 10.61 14.85
CA PHE A 255 11.21 9.83 16.08
C PHE A 255 11.86 8.47 15.82
N GLY A 256 12.50 7.95 16.86
CA GLY A 256 13.05 6.60 16.90
C GLY A 256 12.31 5.75 17.93
N VAL A 257 12.28 4.44 17.68
CA VAL A 257 11.70 3.40 18.56
C VAL A 257 12.74 2.29 18.72
N PRO A 258 13.40 2.16 19.89
CA PRO A 258 14.28 1.02 20.15
C PRO A 258 13.56 -0.32 19.99
N GLN A 259 14.26 -1.34 19.52
CA GLN A 259 13.68 -2.64 19.16
C GLN A 259 12.93 -3.32 20.33
N ASP A 260 13.40 -3.13 21.56
CA ASP A 260 12.86 -3.73 22.78
C ASP A 260 11.88 -2.82 23.54
N SER A 261 11.40 -1.74 22.91
CA SER A 261 10.64 -0.69 23.58
C SER A 261 9.39 -0.31 22.78
N LYS A 262 8.33 0.04 23.52
CA LYS A 262 7.15 0.73 22.98
C LYS A 262 7.20 2.25 23.26
N ARG A 263 8.38 2.81 23.49
CA ARG A 263 8.55 4.22 23.81
C ARG A 263 9.28 4.93 22.67
N ARG A 264 8.57 5.86 22.01
CA ARG A 264 9.14 6.71 20.97
C ARG A 264 9.98 7.82 21.60
N ARG A 265 11.12 8.10 21.03
CA ARG A 265 11.94 9.28 21.38
C ARG A 265 12.01 10.25 20.20
N THR A 266 11.80 11.52 20.43
CA THR A 266 11.98 12.55 19.42
C THR A 266 13.47 12.67 19.05
N ILE A 267 13.76 12.64 17.75
CA ILE A 267 15.08 12.91 17.18
C ILE A 267 15.21 14.40 16.87
N GLY A 268 14.27 14.94 16.09
CA GLY A 268 14.25 16.32 15.68
C GLY A 268 12.87 16.75 15.17
N THR A 269 12.70 18.07 15.02
CA THR A 269 11.45 18.64 14.53
C THR A 269 11.71 19.68 13.46
N ALA A 270 10.80 19.78 12.48
CA ALA A 270 10.85 20.79 11.44
C ALA A 270 9.46 21.37 11.20
N ASP A 271 9.34 22.68 11.30
CA ASP A 271 8.06 23.36 11.04
C ASP A 271 7.85 23.63 9.57
N THR A 272 6.62 23.54 9.12
CA THR A 272 6.22 23.88 7.76
C THR A 272 4.91 24.65 7.72
N ALA A 273 4.81 25.62 6.82
CA ALA A 273 3.55 26.35 6.57
C ALA A 273 2.67 25.64 5.53
N ARG A 274 3.24 24.75 4.75
CA ARG A 274 2.59 24.03 3.65
C ARG A 274 2.99 22.56 3.71
N PRO A 275 2.37 21.77 4.61
CA PRO A 275 2.72 20.36 4.73
C PRO A 275 2.46 19.61 3.43
N SER A 276 3.45 18.84 3.02
CA SER A 276 3.45 17.99 1.85
C SER A 276 2.85 16.62 2.19
N TYR A 277 2.22 15.99 1.21
CA TYR A 277 1.99 14.56 1.24
C TYR A 277 3.31 13.84 0.98
N MET A 278 3.72 13.01 1.91
CA MET A 278 4.94 12.22 1.83
C MET A 278 4.62 10.79 2.27
N HIS A 279 4.63 9.86 1.31
CA HIS A 279 4.32 8.45 1.53
C HIS A 279 5.47 7.70 2.20
N SER A 280 6.70 8.03 1.85
CA SER A 280 7.92 7.48 2.42
C SER A 280 8.95 8.59 2.67
N PHE A 281 10.08 8.26 3.26
CA PHE A 281 11.20 9.15 3.49
C PHE A 281 12.52 8.39 3.33
N ALA A 282 13.65 9.11 3.42
CA ALA A 282 14.95 8.49 3.27
C ALA A 282 15.73 8.51 4.60
N MET A 283 16.58 7.49 4.81
CA MET A 283 17.47 7.37 5.94
C MET A 283 18.89 7.05 5.47
N THR A 284 19.86 7.77 6.01
CA THR A 284 21.29 7.45 5.93
C THR A 284 21.82 7.05 7.31
N GLU A 285 23.10 6.78 7.39
CA GLU A 285 23.75 6.49 8.69
C GLU A 285 23.58 7.66 9.68
N ASN A 286 23.70 8.92 9.21
CA ASN A 286 23.67 10.11 10.06
C ASN A 286 22.43 10.99 9.90
N TYR A 287 21.61 10.80 8.87
CA TYR A 287 20.51 11.71 8.56
C TYR A 287 19.20 10.99 8.27
N ILE A 288 18.09 11.66 8.60
CA ILE A 288 16.77 11.41 8.06
C ILE A 288 16.45 12.54 7.07
N VAL A 289 15.98 12.20 5.88
CA VAL A 289 15.64 13.17 4.84
C VAL A 289 14.16 13.06 4.51
N LEU A 290 13.42 14.12 4.80
CA LEU A 290 12.03 14.29 4.40
C LEU A 290 12.03 15.04 3.05
N MET A 291 11.58 14.40 1.99
CA MET A 291 11.47 15.00 0.66
C MET A 291 10.05 15.58 0.51
N GLU A 292 9.95 16.90 0.76
CA GLU A 292 8.69 17.63 0.71
C GLU A 292 8.35 17.98 -0.74
N PHE A 293 7.43 17.21 -1.34
CA PHE A 293 6.93 17.42 -2.70
C PHE A 293 5.98 18.61 -2.76
N PRO A 294 5.80 19.28 -3.93
CA PRO A 294 4.84 20.37 -4.08
C PRO A 294 3.36 19.90 -4.17
N PHE A 295 3.05 18.75 -3.63
CA PHE A 295 1.69 18.25 -3.39
C PHE A 295 1.31 18.53 -1.94
N VAL A 296 0.69 19.69 -1.73
CA VAL A 296 0.58 20.31 -0.41
C VAL A 296 -0.86 20.55 0.01
N VAL A 297 -1.07 20.63 1.32
CA VAL A 297 -2.38 20.92 1.92
C VAL A 297 -2.35 22.24 2.72
N ASN A 298 -3.48 22.92 2.74
CA ASN A 298 -3.74 23.96 3.72
C ASN A 298 -4.55 23.36 4.88
N PRO A 299 -3.97 23.22 6.09
CA PRO A 299 -4.62 22.57 7.21
C PRO A 299 -5.97 23.22 7.61
N VAL A 300 -6.08 24.54 7.54
CA VAL A 300 -7.33 25.24 7.88
C VAL A 300 -8.42 24.94 6.85
N SER A 301 -8.07 24.97 5.56
CA SER A 301 -9.00 24.63 4.49
C SER A 301 -9.44 23.18 4.59
N MET A 302 -8.54 22.26 4.92
CA MET A 302 -8.84 20.84 5.12
C MET A 302 -9.87 20.63 6.22
N LEU A 303 -9.73 21.30 7.37
CA LEU A 303 -10.69 21.22 8.47
C LEU A 303 -12.11 21.67 8.07
N LEU A 304 -12.22 22.60 7.12
CA LEU A 304 -13.48 23.20 6.70
C LEU A 304 -14.08 22.56 5.45
N SER A 305 -13.29 21.86 4.64
CA SER A 305 -13.68 21.38 3.32
C SER A 305 -14.74 20.30 3.34
N GLY A 306 -14.69 19.43 4.35
CA GLY A 306 -15.51 18.22 4.40
C GLY A 306 -15.22 17.20 3.29
N ARG A 307 -14.07 17.31 2.64
CA ARG A 307 -13.59 16.36 1.62
C ARG A 307 -12.76 15.26 2.27
N PRO A 308 -12.66 14.08 1.63
CA PRO A 308 -11.71 13.07 2.03
C PRO A 308 -10.28 13.59 2.14
N PHE A 309 -9.43 12.89 2.88
CA PHE A 309 -8.08 13.35 3.23
C PHE A 309 -7.29 13.81 2.01
N ILE A 310 -7.11 12.94 1.01
CA ILE A 310 -6.25 13.23 -0.15
C ILE A 310 -6.81 14.31 -1.06
N GLU A 311 -8.13 14.46 -1.12
CA GLU A 311 -8.79 15.48 -1.95
C GLU A 311 -8.56 16.92 -1.46
N ASN A 312 -7.91 17.11 -0.32
CA ASN A 312 -7.53 18.44 0.18
C ASN A 312 -6.16 18.89 -0.32
N TYR A 313 -5.33 17.96 -0.79
CA TYR A 313 -4.02 18.27 -1.33
C TYR A 313 -4.12 18.91 -2.71
N ARG A 314 -3.15 19.74 -3.05
CA ARG A 314 -3.07 20.43 -4.34
C ARG A 314 -1.65 20.40 -4.86
N TRP A 315 -1.52 20.04 -6.12
CA TRP A 315 -0.27 20.14 -6.85
C TRP A 315 0.06 21.60 -7.11
N LYS A 316 1.26 22.06 -6.73
CA LYS A 316 1.75 23.43 -6.84
C LYS A 316 3.19 23.42 -7.32
N PRO A 317 3.42 23.14 -8.62
CA PRO A 317 4.75 22.97 -9.18
C PRO A 317 5.67 24.17 -8.95
N GLU A 318 5.11 25.37 -8.84
CA GLU A 318 5.84 26.61 -8.53
C GLU A 318 6.57 26.60 -7.19
N LEU A 319 6.30 25.61 -6.34
CA LEU A 319 6.96 25.46 -5.04
C LEU A 319 8.22 24.61 -5.11
N GLY A 320 8.50 23.92 -6.24
CA GLY A 320 9.61 23.00 -6.36
C GLY A 320 9.61 21.90 -5.28
N THR A 321 10.75 21.25 -5.08
CA THR A 321 10.92 20.18 -4.09
C THR A 321 11.89 20.63 -3.00
N THR A 322 11.53 20.41 -1.73
CA THR A 322 12.35 20.75 -0.56
C THR A 322 12.81 19.49 0.16
N PHE A 323 14.08 19.43 0.52
CA PHE A 323 14.67 18.35 1.31
C PHE A 323 14.92 18.88 2.73
N THR A 324 14.11 18.41 3.68
CA THR A 324 14.31 18.69 5.11
C THR A 324 15.16 17.58 5.71
N ILE A 325 16.39 17.89 6.03
CA ILE A 325 17.43 16.98 6.49
C ILE A 325 17.54 17.13 8.00
N VAL A 326 17.33 16.03 8.72
CA VAL A 326 17.40 15.98 10.20
C VAL A 326 18.61 15.14 10.59
N ASN A 327 19.54 15.71 11.34
CA ASN A 327 20.68 14.99 11.88
C ASN A 327 20.21 14.06 13.02
N ARG A 328 20.57 12.77 12.93
CA ARG A 328 20.12 11.74 13.89
C ARG A 328 20.77 11.87 15.27
N ALA A 329 21.95 12.49 15.35
CA ALA A 329 22.73 12.60 16.59
C ALA A 329 22.23 13.74 17.49
N ASP A 330 21.93 14.92 16.90
CA ASP A 330 21.60 16.14 17.65
C ASP A 330 20.23 16.75 17.29
N GLY A 331 19.52 16.20 16.32
CA GLY A 331 18.22 16.69 15.87
C GLY A 331 18.27 18.02 15.11
N SER A 332 19.46 18.54 14.81
CA SER A 332 19.59 19.75 14.01
C SER A 332 19.00 19.54 12.61
N THR A 333 18.44 20.60 12.04
CA THR A 333 17.77 20.54 10.74
C THR A 333 18.42 21.47 9.74
N LYS A 334 18.55 21.01 8.50
CA LYS A 334 18.94 21.80 7.33
C LYS A 334 17.94 21.60 6.21
N ARG A 335 17.68 22.65 5.42
CA ARG A 335 16.83 22.55 4.23
C ARG A 335 17.63 22.86 2.99
N LEU A 336 17.45 22.01 1.98
CA LEU A 336 17.89 22.24 0.61
C LEU A 336 16.64 22.29 -0.29
N HIS A 337 16.79 22.94 -1.44
CA HIS A 337 15.67 23.18 -2.35
C HIS A 337 16.13 23.03 -3.80
N THR A 338 15.22 22.55 -4.66
CA THR A 338 15.32 22.61 -6.11
C THR A 338 14.01 23.14 -6.69
N ASP A 339 14.08 23.93 -7.76
CA ASP A 339 12.92 24.43 -8.47
C ASP A 339 12.18 23.32 -9.24
N ASP A 340 12.82 22.15 -9.45
CA ASP A 340 12.20 21.01 -10.10
C ASP A 340 11.07 20.44 -9.23
N PRO A 341 9.82 20.37 -9.72
CA PRO A 341 8.71 19.77 -9.02
C PRO A 341 8.71 18.25 -9.25
N TRP A 342 8.85 17.48 -8.20
CA TRP A 342 8.77 16.03 -8.23
C TRP A 342 7.63 15.53 -7.33
N PHE A 343 7.12 14.33 -7.64
CA PHE A 343 6.28 13.54 -6.75
C PHE A 343 6.85 12.13 -6.64
N ALA A 344 6.69 11.49 -5.49
CA ALA A 344 7.05 10.09 -5.32
C ALA A 344 6.20 9.44 -4.22
N PHE A 345 5.95 8.13 -4.39
CA PHE A 345 5.54 7.28 -3.29
C PHE A 345 6.78 6.72 -2.58
N HIS A 346 7.75 6.16 -3.31
CA HIS A 346 8.79 5.33 -2.73
C HIS A 346 10.21 5.86 -2.93
N HIS A 347 10.93 5.94 -1.80
CA HIS A 347 12.38 5.99 -1.79
C HIS A 347 12.94 4.57 -1.91
N VAL A 348 14.00 4.40 -2.70
CA VAL A 348 14.67 3.09 -2.88
C VAL A 348 15.69 2.87 -1.78
N ASN A 349 16.62 3.81 -1.65
CA ASN A 349 17.64 3.83 -0.61
C ASN A 349 18.27 5.22 -0.52
N ALA A 350 18.98 5.49 0.59
CA ALA A 350 19.85 6.65 0.71
C ALA A 350 21.12 6.29 1.46
N PHE A 351 22.21 6.99 1.14
CA PHE A 351 23.50 6.77 1.78
C PHE A 351 24.35 8.02 1.70
N GLU A 352 25.47 8.02 2.40
CA GLU A 352 26.42 9.10 2.38
C GLU A 352 27.66 8.71 1.58
N GLU A 353 28.10 9.60 0.70
CA GLU A 353 29.29 9.41 -0.12
C GLU A 353 30.02 10.75 -0.30
N SER A 354 31.32 10.80 0.01
CA SER A 354 32.16 11.98 -0.18
C SER A 354 31.62 13.27 0.46
N GLY A 355 30.93 13.15 1.61
CA GLY A 355 30.35 14.29 2.34
C GLY A 355 29.00 14.77 1.77
N GLN A 356 28.44 14.06 0.82
CA GLN A 356 27.13 14.32 0.25
C GLN A 356 26.13 13.24 0.66
N ILE A 357 24.85 13.56 0.65
CA ILE A 357 23.76 12.59 0.80
C ILE A 357 23.28 12.22 -0.59
N ILE A 358 23.21 10.92 -0.86
CA ILE A 358 22.72 10.34 -2.10
C ILE A 358 21.35 9.69 -1.81
N LEU A 359 20.32 10.03 -2.60
CA LEU A 359 18.99 9.44 -2.51
C LEU A 359 18.58 8.88 -3.87
N ASP A 360 18.14 7.64 -3.89
CA ASP A 360 17.50 7.02 -5.05
C ASP A 360 16.00 6.91 -4.80
N VAL A 361 15.21 7.46 -5.73
CA VAL A 361 13.77 7.64 -5.58
C VAL A 361 13.06 7.27 -6.88
N SER A 362 11.93 6.56 -6.77
CA SER A 362 10.99 6.39 -7.89
C SER A 362 10.13 7.64 -7.99
N VAL A 363 10.32 8.44 -9.03
CA VAL A 363 9.67 9.75 -9.17
C VAL A 363 8.73 9.84 -10.35
N TYR A 364 7.68 10.63 -10.17
CA TYR A 364 6.74 11.10 -11.18
C TYR A 364 6.96 12.60 -11.43
N ALA A 365 6.57 13.07 -12.62
CA ALA A 365 6.65 14.49 -12.97
C ALA A 365 5.65 15.35 -12.19
N ASP A 366 4.56 14.74 -11.72
CA ASP A 366 3.50 15.36 -10.93
C ASP A 366 2.78 14.34 -10.06
N ALA A 367 1.70 14.76 -9.37
CA ALA A 367 0.91 13.92 -8.49
C ALA A 367 -0.35 13.31 -9.16
N GLU A 368 -0.43 13.27 -10.50
CA GLU A 368 -1.60 12.70 -11.20
C GLU A 368 -1.77 11.22 -10.88
N ILE A 369 -0.69 10.48 -10.67
CA ILE A 369 -0.74 9.08 -10.25
C ILE A 369 -1.68 8.85 -9.07
N VAL A 370 -1.78 9.78 -8.11
CA VAL A 370 -2.70 9.67 -6.98
C VAL A 370 -4.16 9.61 -7.45
N SER A 371 -4.50 10.38 -8.50
CA SER A 371 -5.84 10.38 -9.10
C SER A 371 -6.09 9.16 -9.97
N ASP A 372 -5.05 8.63 -10.62
CA ASP A 372 -5.16 7.45 -11.48
C ASP A 372 -5.39 6.16 -10.68
N LEU A 373 -5.00 6.14 -9.40
CA LEU A 373 -5.25 5.02 -8.48
C LEU A 373 -6.65 5.04 -7.83
N PHE A 374 -7.54 5.97 -8.19
CA PHE A 374 -8.95 5.85 -7.84
C PHE A 374 -9.57 4.67 -8.59
N LEU A 375 -10.43 3.90 -7.92
CA LEU A 375 -11.05 2.71 -8.51
C LEU A 375 -11.90 3.04 -9.76
N ASN A 376 -12.45 4.25 -9.83
CA ASN A 376 -13.13 4.71 -11.05
C ASN A 376 -12.16 4.94 -12.22
N SER A 377 -10.93 5.37 -11.93
CA SER A 377 -9.89 5.52 -12.95
C SER A 377 -9.34 4.16 -13.37
N LEU A 378 -9.12 3.25 -12.44
CA LEU A 378 -8.58 1.91 -12.71
C LEU A 378 -9.58 0.98 -13.40
N LEU A 379 -10.85 0.97 -12.97
CA LEU A 379 -11.85 -0.03 -13.36
C LEU A 379 -13.01 0.53 -14.18
N GLY A 380 -13.07 1.85 -14.33
CA GLY A 380 -14.19 2.56 -14.91
C GLY A 380 -15.32 2.86 -13.94
N PRO A 381 -16.24 3.75 -14.35
CA PRO A 381 -17.48 3.96 -13.63
C PRO A 381 -18.25 2.63 -13.58
N ALA A 382 -19.07 2.43 -12.53
CA ALA A 382 -19.90 1.23 -12.39
C ALA A 382 -20.61 0.89 -13.72
N PRO A 383 -21.01 -0.34 -14.02
CA PRO A 383 -21.06 -1.02 -15.34
C PRO A 383 -21.92 -0.42 -16.46
N GLU A 384 -22.20 0.85 -16.49
CA GLU A 384 -23.11 1.49 -17.45
C GLU A 384 -22.43 2.18 -18.66
N SER A 385 -21.10 2.20 -18.76
CA SER A 385 -20.41 2.88 -19.87
C SER A 385 -19.66 1.88 -20.75
N SER A 386 -20.12 1.76 -22.01
CA SER A 386 -19.61 0.79 -22.98
C SER A 386 -18.24 1.10 -23.59
N ASP A 387 -17.64 2.26 -23.30
CA ASP A 387 -16.43 2.76 -23.98
C ASP A 387 -15.28 3.12 -23.00
N TYR A 388 -15.33 2.65 -21.77
CA TYR A 388 -14.26 2.94 -20.81
C TYR A 388 -12.97 2.22 -21.21
N ARG A 389 -11.89 2.97 -21.25
CA ARG A 389 -10.52 2.44 -21.31
C ARG A 389 -9.74 3.02 -20.15
N PRO A 390 -9.09 2.19 -19.33
CA PRO A 390 -8.23 2.71 -18.28
C PRO A 390 -7.12 3.57 -18.89
N PRO A 391 -6.76 4.68 -18.23
CA PRO A 391 -5.63 5.48 -18.65
C PRO A 391 -4.34 4.65 -18.58
N LYS A 392 -3.37 4.94 -19.44
CA LYS A 392 -2.01 4.43 -19.24
C LYS A 392 -1.43 5.06 -17.98
N LEU A 393 -0.60 4.30 -17.27
CA LEU A 393 0.12 4.84 -16.13
C LEU A 393 0.99 6.05 -16.57
N PRO A 394 1.03 7.12 -15.76
CA PRO A 394 1.89 8.25 -16.06
C PRO A 394 3.35 7.82 -16.01
N PRO A 395 4.23 8.45 -16.81
CA PRO A 395 5.65 8.13 -16.79
C PRO A 395 6.27 8.33 -15.41
N PHE A 396 7.06 7.37 -14.98
CA PHE A 396 7.86 7.43 -13.75
C PHE A 396 9.29 6.94 -14.03
N SER A 397 10.24 7.31 -13.18
CA SER A 397 11.64 6.99 -13.39
C SER A 397 12.41 6.82 -12.09
N LEU A 398 13.42 5.95 -12.13
CA LEU A 398 14.40 5.86 -11.05
C LEU A 398 15.40 7.02 -11.16
N ARG A 399 15.44 7.88 -10.15
CA ARG A 399 16.26 9.08 -10.15
C ARG A 399 17.12 9.15 -8.90
N ARG A 400 18.40 9.49 -9.10
CA ARG A 400 19.34 9.79 -8.01
C ARG A 400 19.40 11.28 -7.77
N PHE A 401 19.18 11.67 -6.53
CA PHE A 401 19.41 13.02 -6.02
C PHE A 401 20.71 13.04 -5.23
N THR A 402 21.49 14.09 -5.42
CA THR A 402 22.72 14.37 -4.66
C THR A 402 22.54 15.67 -3.92
N LEU A 403 22.59 15.59 -2.59
CA LEU A 403 22.46 16.74 -1.68
C LEU A 403 23.85 17.10 -1.14
N ASP A 404 24.38 18.23 -1.57
CA ASP A 404 25.64 18.76 -1.02
C ASP A 404 25.34 19.67 0.16
N LEU A 405 25.63 19.19 1.36
CA LEU A 405 25.35 19.94 2.58
C LEU A 405 26.26 21.15 2.73
N GLN A 406 27.48 21.11 2.20
CA GLN A 406 28.43 22.22 2.30
C GLN A 406 28.09 23.32 1.29
N ALA A 407 27.91 22.96 0.03
CA ALA A 407 27.54 23.89 -1.03
C ALA A 407 26.09 24.35 -0.95
N SER A 408 25.24 23.63 -0.19
CA SER A 408 23.78 23.83 -0.11
C SER A 408 23.10 23.72 -1.47
N THR A 409 23.50 22.72 -2.27
CA THR A 409 22.94 22.47 -3.62
C THR A 409 22.30 21.11 -3.72
N VAL A 410 21.36 20.99 -4.68
CA VAL A 410 20.70 19.75 -5.07
C VAL A 410 20.97 19.54 -6.55
N SER A 411 21.33 18.33 -6.93
CA SER A 411 21.37 17.90 -8.31
C SER A 411 20.66 16.56 -8.45
N SER A 412 20.20 16.23 -9.66
CA SER A 412 19.56 14.95 -9.91
C SER A 412 19.88 14.40 -11.31
N ARG A 413 19.87 13.07 -11.43
CA ARG A 413 19.98 12.37 -12.73
C ARG A 413 19.14 11.11 -12.74
N GLN A 414 18.63 10.73 -13.88
CA GLN A 414 17.99 9.44 -14.09
C GLN A 414 19.06 8.33 -14.06
N LEU A 415 18.75 7.19 -13.47
CA LEU A 415 19.67 6.07 -13.33
C LEU A 415 19.53 5.03 -14.43
N CYS A 416 18.29 4.81 -14.89
CA CYS A 416 17.94 3.77 -15.84
C CYS A 416 16.73 4.20 -16.68
N ASP A 417 16.60 3.69 -17.90
CA ASP A 417 15.41 3.92 -18.74
C ASP A 417 14.23 3.04 -18.29
N GLN A 418 14.51 1.90 -17.65
CA GLN A 418 13.47 1.04 -17.08
C GLN A 418 12.93 1.70 -15.81
N PRO A 419 11.63 2.01 -15.74
CA PRO A 419 11.03 2.56 -14.53
C PRO A 419 10.90 1.48 -13.43
N ILE A 420 10.71 1.91 -12.19
CA ILE A 420 10.57 1.00 -11.05
C ILE A 420 9.60 1.58 -10.02
N GLU A 421 8.68 0.76 -9.51
CA GLU A 421 7.82 1.04 -8.36
C GLU A 421 7.83 -0.11 -7.37
N LEU A 422 7.33 0.15 -6.13
CA LEU A 422 7.45 -0.75 -4.99
C LEU A 422 8.89 -1.32 -4.87
N PRO A 423 9.90 -0.43 -4.82
CA PRO A 423 11.30 -0.85 -4.92
C PRO A 423 11.77 -1.59 -3.67
N ARG A 424 12.59 -2.61 -3.88
CA ARG A 424 13.24 -3.38 -2.81
C ARG A 424 14.73 -3.54 -3.12
N ILE A 425 15.52 -3.64 -2.06
CA ILE A 425 16.96 -3.91 -2.10
C ILE A 425 17.30 -5.06 -1.14
N HIS A 426 18.53 -5.50 -1.12
CA HIS A 426 19.02 -6.33 -0.01
C HIS A 426 19.09 -5.49 1.28
N TYR A 427 17.90 -5.24 1.88
CA TYR A 427 17.70 -4.27 2.96
C TYR A 427 18.59 -4.54 4.18
N GLY A 428 18.68 -5.79 4.64
CA GLY A 428 19.47 -6.16 5.82
C GLY A 428 20.97 -5.83 5.71
N LYS A 429 21.51 -5.70 4.49
CA LYS A 429 22.94 -5.42 4.24
C LYS A 429 23.18 -3.98 3.78
N HIS A 430 22.25 -3.40 3.02
CA HIS A 430 22.47 -2.16 2.27
C HIS A 430 21.54 -0.99 2.65
N ASN A 431 20.58 -1.17 3.56
CA ASN A 431 19.82 -0.02 4.05
C ASN A 431 20.76 1.03 4.66
N ALA A 432 20.59 2.29 4.26
CA ALA A 432 21.45 3.44 4.62
C ALA A 432 22.93 3.32 4.17
N ARG A 433 23.23 2.43 3.22
CA ARG A 433 24.60 2.19 2.72
C ARG A 433 24.60 2.11 1.19
N PRO A 434 25.77 2.30 0.55
CA PRO A 434 25.92 2.07 -0.89
C PRO A 434 25.47 0.67 -1.29
N TYR A 435 24.84 0.56 -2.45
CA TYR A 435 24.26 -0.66 -2.97
C TYR A 435 24.41 -0.70 -4.51
N GLN A 436 24.07 -1.82 -5.09
CA GLN A 436 24.15 -1.99 -6.54
C GLN A 436 22.81 -2.36 -7.16
N PHE A 437 21.99 -3.21 -6.53
CA PHE A 437 20.80 -3.74 -7.16
C PHE A 437 19.52 -3.29 -6.47
N ALA A 438 18.55 -2.82 -7.29
CA ALA A 438 17.18 -2.57 -6.90
C ALA A 438 16.24 -3.51 -7.68
N TYR A 439 15.19 -3.97 -7.01
CA TYR A 439 14.13 -4.81 -7.58
C TYR A 439 12.79 -4.11 -7.40
N GLY A 440 11.88 -4.23 -8.36
CA GLY A 440 10.56 -3.61 -8.26
C GLY A 440 9.60 -4.10 -9.32
N ILE A 441 8.41 -3.55 -9.32
CA ILE A 441 7.43 -3.72 -10.40
C ILE A 441 7.55 -2.58 -11.40
N SER A 442 7.14 -2.84 -12.64
CA SER A 442 7.39 -1.92 -13.74
C SER A 442 6.36 -2.06 -14.87
N VAL A 443 6.55 -1.24 -15.89
CA VAL A 443 5.85 -1.30 -17.18
C VAL A 443 6.86 -1.28 -18.33
N ASP A 444 6.41 -1.56 -19.56
CA ASP A 444 7.21 -1.28 -20.74
C ASP A 444 7.35 0.23 -20.94
N PRO A 445 8.54 0.80 -20.89
CA PRO A 445 8.70 2.25 -21.09
C PRO A 445 8.34 2.70 -22.51
N ALA A 446 8.40 1.81 -23.51
CA ALA A 446 8.04 2.11 -24.88
C ALA A 446 6.52 2.04 -25.13
N ASP A 447 5.80 1.18 -24.40
CA ASP A 447 4.35 1.03 -24.47
C ASP A 447 3.75 0.77 -23.07
N PRO A 448 3.66 1.80 -22.22
CA PRO A 448 3.16 1.65 -20.86
C PRO A 448 1.76 1.05 -20.82
N ALA A 449 1.59 -0.02 -20.04
CA ALA A 449 0.29 -0.61 -19.77
C ALA A 449 -0.54 0.30 -18.84
N ALA A 450 -1.82 -0.02 -18.69
CA ALA A 450 -2.70 0.67 -17.75
C ALA A 450 -2.43 0.28 -16.28
N PHE A 451 -1.67 -0.80 -16.06
CA PHE A 451 -1.24 -1.26 -14.73
C PHE A 451 0.13 -1.94 -14.83
N LEU A 452 0.81 -2.07 -13.71
CA LEU A 452 2.15 -2.64 -13.61
C LEU A 452 2.12 -4.15 -13.93
N ASP A 453 2.86 -4.58 -14.95
CA ASP A 453 2.76 -5.91 -15.56
C ASP A 453 4.08 -6.72 -15.57
N ARG A 454 5.15 -6.18 -14.99
CA ARG A 454 6.45 -6.84 -15.01
C ARG A 454 7.27 -6.60 -13.74
N LEU A 455 8.19 -7.52 -13.46
CA LEU A 455 9.24 -7.34 -12.46
C LEU A 455 10.51 -6.84 -13.14
N THR A 456 11.24 -5.96 -12.45
CA THR A 456 12.52 -5.49 -12.92
C THR A 456 13.60 -5.58 -11.84
N LYS A 457 14.82 -5.84 -12.26
CA LYS A 457 16.06 -5.66 -11.52
C LYS A 457 16.86 -4.56 -12.20
N ILE A 458 17.41 -3.63 -11.47
CA ILE A 458 18.22 -2.52 -12.00
C ILE A 458 19.57 -2.50 -11.28
N ASP A 459 20.65 -2.48 -12.03
CA ASP A 459 21.98 -2.09 -11.53
C ASP A 459 22.05 -0.56 -11.51
N VAL A 460 22.00 0.03 -10.34
CA VAL A 460 22.01 1.50 -10.15
C VAL A 460 23.34 2.17 -10.46
N ARG A 461 24.41 1.38 -10.71
CA ARG A 461 25.73 1.87 -11.09
C ARG A 461 25.88 1.97 -12.58
N SER A 462 25.50 0.92 -13.32
CA SER A 462 25.59 0.86 -14.79
C SER A 462 24.36 1.38 -15.50
N GLY A 463 23.18 1.31 -14.86
CA GLY A 463 21.87 1.55 -15.50
C GLY A 463 21.34 0.35 -16.27
N GLU A 464 22.01 -0.80 -16.23
CA GLU A 464 21.54 -2.04 -16.84
C GLU A 464 20.30 -2.56 -16.10
N SER A 465 19.36 -3.18 -16.85
CA SER A 465 18.14 -3.74 -16.29
C SER A 465 17.83 -5.12 -16.84
N TRP A 466 17.21 -5.94 -16.00
CA TRP A 466 16.64 -7.26 -16.34
C TRP A 466 15.15 -7.20 -16.07
N VAL A 467 14.35 -7.88 -16.89
CA VAL A 467 12.89 -7.87 -16.78
C VAL A 467 12.36 -9.30 -16.83
N TRP A 468 11.47 -9.62 -15.90
CA TRP A 468 10.56 -10.76 -15.99
C TRP A 468 9.18 -10.25 -16.40
N HIS A 469 8.59 -10.89 -17.42
CA HIS A 469 7.25 -10.57 -17.91
C HIS A 469 6.60 -11.84 -18.47
N GLU A 470 5.33 -12.04 -18.14
CA GLU A 470 4.47 -13.06 -18.72
C GLU A 470 3.14 -12.39 -19.11
N PRO A 471 2.60 -12.60 -20.34
CA PRO A 471 1.37 -11.96 -20.77
C PRO A 471 0.20 -12.27 -19.85
N HIS A 472 -0.65 -11.27 -19.58
CA HIS A 472 -1.83 -11.37 -18.71
C HIS A 472 -1.52 -11.72 -17.26
N THR A 473 -0.30 -11.48 -16.80
CA THR A 473 0.09 -11.61 -15.39
C THR A 473 0.49 -10.26 -14.82
N TYR A 474 0.18 -10.08 -13.52
CA TYR A 474 0.41 -8.81 -12.82
C TYR A 474 1.12 -9.10 -11.49
N PRO A 475 2.43 -8.88 -11.42
CA PRO A 475 3.21 -9.13 -10.21
C PRO A 475 2.97 -8.03 -9.16
N GLY A 476 2.99 -8.43 -7.90
CA GLY A 476 3.11 -7.53 -6.75
C GLY A 476 4.55 -7.22 -6.39
N GLU A 477 4.75 -6.45 -5.32
CA GLU A 477 6.06 -6.08 -4.80
C GLU A 477 7.01 -7.29 -4.70
N PRO A 478 8.22 -7.24 -5.29
CA PRO A 478 9.23 -8.26 -5.12
C PRO A 478 9.87 -8.17 -3.73
N VAL A 479 10.08 -9.30 -3.09
CA VAL A 479 10.79 -9.39 -1.81
C VAL A 479 12.08 -10.17 -2.03
N PHE A 480 13.22 -9.52 -1.85
CA PHE A 480 14.53 -10.16 -1.96
C PHE A 480 14.83 -11.00 -0.71
N VAL A 481 15.23 -12.24 -0.92
CA VAL A 481 15.64 -13.16 0.14
C VAL A 481 17.08 -13.64 -0.17
N PRO A 482 18.10 -13.17 0.58
CA PRO A 482 19.47 -13.57 0.33
C PRO A 482 19.70 -15.06 0.64
N ARG A 483 20.54 -15.75 -0.14
CA ARG A 483 21.03 -17.08 0.22
C ARG A 483 21.86 -17.00 1.51
N PRO A 484 21.71 -17.93 2.45
CA PRO A 484 22.58 -17.97 3.63
C PRO A 484 24.06 -18.05 3.24
N GLY A 485 24.88 -17.16 3.80
CA GLY A 485 26.31 -17.09 3.51
C GLY A 485 26.68 -16.46 2.16
N ALA A 486 25.71 -15.84 1.45
CA ALA A 486 25.95 -15.16 0.18
C ALA A 486 26.93 -13.98 0.32
N GLU A 487 27.93 -13.92 -0.57
CA GLU A 487 28.87 -12.78 -0.67
C GLU A 487 28.36 -11.74 -1.67
N ALA A 488 27.85 -12.16 -2.83
CA ALA A 488 27.29 -11.28 -3.84
C ALA A 488 25.97 -10.65 -3.35
N GLU A 489 25.75 -9.40 -3.73
CA GLU A 489 24.57 -8.63 -3.29
C GLU A 489 23.26 -9.25 -3.80
N ASP A 490 23.30 -9.83 -4.97
CA ASP A 490 22.16 -10.43 -5.67
C ASP A 490 22.12 -11.97 -5.60
N ASP A 491 22.96 -12.61 -4.78
CA ASP A 491 22.88 -14.06 -4.54
C ASP A 491 21.71 -14.38 -3.60
N GLY A 492 20.60 -14.75 -4.20
CA GLY A 492 19.36 -15.04 -3.49
C GLY A 492 18.19 -15.30 -4.44
N VAL A 493 16.99 -15.12 -3.93
CA VAL A 493 15.77 -15.21 -4.72
C VAL A 493 14.89 -13.97 -4.53
N ILE A 494 14.05 -13.73 -5.53
CA ILE A 494 12.93 -12.79 -5.47
C ILE A 494 11.64 -13.57 -5.28
N LEU A 495 10.82 -13.16 -4.32
CA LEU A 495 9.48 -13.67 -4.09
C LEU A 495 8.47 -12.59 -4.49
N SER A 496 7.52 -12.92 -5.34
CA SER A 496 6.41 -12.02 -5.71
C SER A 496 5.10 -12.79 -5.81
N VAL A 497 4.01 -12.17 -5.35
CA VAL A 497 2.65 -12.71 -5.55
C VAL A 497 2.13 -12.16 -6.86
N VAL A 498 1.83 -13.04 -7.80
CA VAL A 498 1.46 -12.68 -9.18
C VAL A 498 0.02 -13.07 -9.42
N LEU A 499 -0.80 -12.14 -9.94
CA LEU A 499 -2.12 -12.43 -10.47
C LEU A 499 -1.98 -13.01 -11.88
N ASP A 500 -2.56 -14.18 -12.12
CA ASP A 500 -2.84 -14.71 -13.46
C ASP A 500 -4.28 -14.35 -13.83
N ALA A 501 -4.43 -13.33 -14.66
CA ALA A 501 -5.75 -12.84 -15.06
C ALA A 501 -6.48 -13.82 -15.99
N THR A 502 -5.75 -14.69 -16.70
CA THR A 502 -6.33 -15.72 -17.57
C THR A 502 -6.94 -16.85 -16.75
N ALA A 503 -6.22 -17.31 -15.73
CA ALA A 503 -6.68 -18.35 -14.84
C ALA A 503 -7.68 -17.83 -13.78
N GLY A 504 -7.67 -16.52 -13.48
CA GLY A 504 -8.43 -15.92 -12.39
C GLY A 504 -7.93 -16.34 -11.01
N THR A 505 -6.64 -16.70 -10.92
CA THR A 505 -5.97 -17.16 -9.70
C THR A 505 -4.67 -16.37 -9.49
N SER A 506 -3.96 -16.65 -8.40
CA SER A 506 -2.63 -16.09 -8.18
C SER A 506 -1.61 -17.18 -7.91
N PHE A 507 -0.34 -16.85 -8.00
CA PHE A 507 0.74 -17.74 -7.61
C PHE A 507 1.86 -16.99 -6.89
N LEU A 508 2.55 -17.67 -5.99
CA LEU A 508 3.83 -17.20 -5.47
C LEU A 508 4.91 -17.55 -6.49
N LEU A 509 5.53 -16.54 -7.06
CA LEU A 509 6.65 -16.66 -7.99
C LEU A 509 7.97 -16.61 -7.23
N VAL A 510 8.89 -17.51 -7.57
CA VAL A 510 10.26 -17.54 -7.07
C VAL A 510 11.21 -17.39 -8.25
N LEU A 511 11.95 -16.29 -8.28
CA LEU A 511 12.95 -15.99 -9.32
C LEU A 511 14.36 -16.05 -8.72
N ASP A 512 15.34 -16.44 -9.53
CA ASP A 512 16.76 -16.21 -9.23
C ASP A 512 17.03 -14.70 -9.26
N ALA A 513 17.49 -14.13 -8.14
CA ALA A 513 17.67 -12.69 -8.03
C ALA A 513 18.81 -12.13 -8.89
N SER A 514 19.72 -12.98 -9.38
CA SER A 514 20.84 -12.56 -10.21
C SER A 514 20.41 -12.19 -11.64
N ASN A 515 19.39 -12.87 -12.19
CA ASN A 515 19.01 -12.75 -13.60
C ASN A 515 17.50 -12.77 -13.88
N LEU A 516 16.66 -12.85 -12.83
CA LEU A 516 15.20 -12.97 -12.88
C LEU A 516 14.68 -14.22 -13.62
N SER A 517 15.47 -15.30 -13.76
CA SER A 517 14.97 -16.57 -14.28
C SER A 517 14.04 -17.24 -13.26
N GLU A 518 12.96 -17.85 -13.75
CA GLU A 518 12.02 -18.55 -12.89
C GLU A 518 12.64 -19.82 -12.30
N VAL A 519 12.52 -19.97 -10.98
CA VAL A 519 12.98 -21.14 -10.22
C VAL A 519 11.79 -22.05 -9.89
N ALA A 520 10.68 -21.43 -9.45
CA ALA A 520 9.46 -22.15 -9.08
C ALA A 520 8.27 -21.20 -9.03
N ARG A 521 7.05 -21.78 -9.12
CA ARG A 521 5.80 -21.11 -8.77
C ARG A 521 4.87 -22.02 -7.97
N ALA A 522 4.16 -21.46 -6.98
CA ALA A 522 3.19 -22.18 -6.17
C ALA A 522 1.81 -21.54 -6.34
N THR A 523 0.83 -22.28 -6.87
CA THR A 523 -0.47 -21.76 -7.27
C THR A 523 -1.43 -21.66 -6.10
N VAL A 524 -1.98 -20.47 -5.88
CA VAL A 524 -3.09 -20.18 -4.95
C VAL A 524 -4.40 -20.37 -5.72
N PRO A 525 -5.39 -21.15 -5.25
CA PRO A 525 -6.60 -21.48 -6.03
C PRO A 525 -7.62 -20.34 -6.10
N GLN A 526 -7.23 -19.11 -5.81
CA GLN A 526 -8.04 -17.89 -5.91
C GLN A 526 -7.16 -16.71 -6.30
N ALA A 527 -7.76 -15.65 -6.84
CA ALA A 527 -7.08 -14.39 -7.03
C ALA A 527 -6.73 -13.79 -5.67
N VAL A 528 -5.48 -13.41 -5.48
CA VAL A 528 -5.02 -12.61 -4.33
C VAL A 528 -5.11 -11.14 -4.76
N PRO A 529 -5.87 -10.30 -4.05
CA PRO A 529 -5.96 -8.88 -4.38
C PRO A 529 -4.60 -8.19 -4.39
N PHE A 530 -4.45 -7.15 -5.21
CA PHE A 530 -3.21 -6.37 -5.25
C PHE A 530 -2.94 -5.73 -3.89
N GLY A 531 -1.90 -6.24 -3.24
CA GLY A 531 -1.39 -5.72 -1.98
C GLY A 531 -0.32 -4.66 -2.20
N PHE A 532 0.26 -4.20 -1.08
CA PHE A 532 1.34 -3.21 -1.11
C PHE A 532 2.65 -3.84 -0.64
N HIS A 533 2.87 -3.94 0.66
CA HIS A 533 4.17 -4.33 1.19
C HIS A 533 4.12 -5.62 2.00
N GLY A 534 5.29 -6.19 2.17
CA GLY A 534 5.46 -7.37 3.00
C GLY A 534 6.92 -7.64 3.32
N GLN A 535 7.15 -8.70 4.08
CA GLN A 535 8.49 -9.09 4.52
C GLN A 535 8.63 -10.60 4.52
N PHE A 536 9.84 -11.08 4.26
CA PHE A 536 10.19 -12.47 4.47
C PHE A 536 10.84 -12.64 5.84
N ILE A 537 10.29 -13.53 6.65
CA ILE A 537 10.79 -13.86 7.98
C ILE A 537 11.41 -15.25 7.90
N ARG A 538 12.71 -15.35 8.09
CA ARG A 538 13.39 -16.65 8.13
C ARG A 538 12.91 -17.47 9.32
N SER A 539 12.82 -18.77 9.13
CA SER A 539 12.72 -19.72 10.25
C SER A 539 13.99 -19.61 11.10
N ALA A 540 13.80 -19.64 12.43
CA ALA A 540 14.89 -19.61 13.41
C ALA A 540 15.77 -20.87 13.34
#